data_09edfe96a2640c513c862a9135043f24
#
_entry.id   09edfe96a2640c513c862a9135043f24
#
_cell.length_a   1.000
_cell.length_b   1.000
_cell.length_c   1.000
_cell.angle_alpha   90.00
_cell.angle_beta   90.00
_cell.angle_gamma   90.00
#
_symmetry.space_group_name_H-M   'P 1'
#
loop_
_entity.id
_entity.type
_entity.pdbx_description
1 polymer ?
#
loop_
_entity_poly.entity_id
_entity_poly.type
_entity_poly.pdbx_seq_one_letter_code
_entity_poly.pdbx_strand_id
1 'polypeptide(L)'
;MILYYHDKYKKARVNMRSYIEFKDVVKSYVMGEVTINASDGVNFEVNKGEFVVIVGASGAGKTTILNLLGGMDSATSGAIYVDGVNIANFDQHQLTKYRRDDIGFVFQFYNLIQNLTAIENVELASQICKNPLDSNEVMDRVGLSERKANFPAQLSGGEQQRVAIARAIAKNPKLLLCDEPTGALDYKTGKTILKLLREMADRYKMTVVVITHNLAIAPMADRVIHLKSGRVEDMEINANPTSIDLIEW
;
A
#
# COMPACT_ATOMS: atom_id res chain seq x y z
N MET A 1 29.82 -5.23 -27.42
CA MET A 1 29.78 -5.93 -26.15
C MET A 1 28.65 -5.45 -25.18
N ILE A 2 28.11 -4.26 -25.33
CA ILE A 2 27.02 -3.69 -24.50
C ILE A 2 25.61 -4.21 -24.88
N LEU A 3 25.37 -4.53 -26.15
CA LEU A 3 24.09 -5.06 -26.65
C LEU A 3 23.79 -6.52 -26.21
N TYR A 4 24.83 -7.32 -25.88
CA TYR A 4 24.67 -8.72 -25.47
C TYR A 4 24.23 -8.89 -24.01
N TYR A 5 24.47 -7.87 -23.16
CA TYR A 5 24.05 -7.89 -21.75
C TYR A 5 22.56 -7.58 -21.56
N HIS A 6 22.01 -6.74 -22.45
CA HIS A 6 20.59 -6.33 -22.35
C HIS A 6 19.61 -7.47 -22.68
N ASP A 7 19.99 -8.37 -23.59
CA ASP A 7 19.13 -9.48 -24.04
C ASP A 7 19.09 -10.66 -23.04
N LYS A 8 20.16 -10.85 -22.25
CA LYS A 8 20.25 -11.94 -21.27
C LYS A 8 19.36 -11.68 -20.05
N TYR A 9 19.15 -10.40 -19.66
CA TYR A 9 18.23 -10.01 -18.60
C TYR A 9 16.77 -10.01 -19.04
N LYS A 10 16.48 -9.78 -20.33
CA LYS A 10 15.12 -9.95 -20.87
C LYS A 10 14.67 -11.41 -20.89
N LYS A 11 15.57 -12.38 -21.16
CA LYS A 11 15.23 -13.81 -21.18
C LYS A 11 15.06 -14.44 -19.81
N ALA A 12 15.69 -13.90 -18.74
CA ALA A 12 15.50 -14.39 -17.36
C ALA A 12 14.18 -13.92 -16.71
N ARG A 13 13.46 -12.95 -17.30
CA ARG A 13 12.15 -12.44 -16.83
C ARG A 13 10.93 -13.23 -17.34
N VAL A 14 11.13 -14.31 -18.10
CA VAL A 14 10.05 -14.96 -18.88
C VAL A 14 9.13 -15.88 -18.05
N ASN A 15 9.30 -16.02 -16.68
CA ASN A 15 8.41 -16.93 -15.93
C ASN A 15 8.10 -16.55 -14.48
N MET A 16 8.27 -15.28 -14.04
CA MET A 16 7.67 -14.88 -12.77
C MET A 16 6.33 -14.20 -13.09
N ARG A 17 5.24 -14.91 -12.78
CA ARG A 17 3.88 -14.36 -12.85
C ARG A 17 3.80 -13.14 -11.94
N SER A 18 3.36 -12.00 -12.46
CA SER A 18 3.15 -10.77 -11.68
C SER A 18 2.23 -11.05 -10.49
N TYR A 19 2.53 -10.47 -9.34
CA TYR A 19 1.71 -10.62 -8.13
C TYR A 19 0.45 -9.77 -8.21
N ILE A 20 0.60 -8.52 -8.71
CA ILE A 20 -0.52 -7.62 -9.01
C ILE A 20 -0.47 -7.32 -10.51
N GLU A 21 -1.63 -7.36 -11.18
CA GLU A 21 -1.76 -7.00 -12.58
C GLU A 21 -3.08 -6.26 -12.82
N PHE A 22 -3.01 -5.04 -13.31
CA PHE A 22 -4.14 -4.26 -13.79
C PHE A 22 -4.18 -4.36 -15.31
N LYS A 23 -5.35 -4.74 -15.85
CA LYS A 23 -5.61 -4.89 -17.30
C LYS A 23 -6.80 -4.06 -17.70
N ASP A 24 -6.52 -2.97 -18.44
CA ASP A 24 -7.52 -2.04 -19.00
C ASP A 24 -8.58 -1.62 -17.96
N VAL A 25 -8.13 -1.33 -16.73
CA VAL A 25 -9.02 -1.06 -15.61
C VAL A 25 -9.62 0.34 -15.72
N VAL A 26 -10.95 0.39 -15.78
CA VAL A 26 -11.74 1.62 -15.78
C VAL A 26 -12.56 1.69 -14.50
N LYS A 27 -12.58 2.87 -13.89
CA LYS A 27 -13.54 3.23 -12.83
C LYS A 27 -14.19 4.56 -13.15
N SER A 28 -15.49 4.51 -13.34
CA SER A 28 -16.32 5.69 -13.61
C SER A 28 -17.26 5.95 -12.45
N TYR A 29 -17.39 7.21 -12.07
CA TYR A 29 -18.40 7.69 -11.14
C TYR A 29 -19.40 8.55 -11.89
N VAL A 30 -20.70 8.26 -11.73
CA VAL A 30 -21.79 9.05 -12.31
C VAL A 30 -22.32 10.02 -11.26
N MET A 31 -22.21 11.32 -11.54
CA MET A 31 -22.69 12.39 -10.67
C MET A 31 -23.71 13.25 -11.44
N GLY A 32 -24.99 12.87 -11.35
CA GLY A 32 -26.03 13.48 -12.17
C GLY A 32 -25.80 13.19 -13.65
N GLU A 33 -25.63 14.23 -14.46
CA GLU A 33 -25.37 14.11 -15.91
C GLU A 33 -23.87 13.97 -16.26
N VAL A 34 -22.98 14.12 -15.25
CA VAL A 34 -21.54 14.08 -15.48
C VAL A 34 -20.98 12.72 -15.11
N THR A 35 -20.21 12.11 -16.02
CA THR A 35 -19.41 10.91 -15.75
C THR A 35 -17.93 11.28 -15.63
N ILE A 36 -17.31 10.89 -14.52
CA ILE A 36 -15.91 11.11 -14.26
C ILE A 36 -15.18 9.77 -14.26
N ASN A 37 -14.20 9.60 -15.14
CA ASN A 37 -13.35 8.43 -15.16
C ASN A 37 -12.16 8.66 -14.20
N ALA A 38 -12.27 8.15 -12.98
CA ALA A 38 -11.20 8.24 -11.99
C ALA A 38 -10.04 7.26 -12.27
N SER A 39 -10.33 6.18 -13.03
CA SER A 39 -9.35 5.29 -13.66
C SER A 39 -9.81 5.08 -15.10
N ASP A 40 -8.92 5.21 -16.08
CA ASP A 40 -9.26 5.23 -17.51
C ASP A 40 -8.28 4.36 -18.31
N GLY A 41 -8.54 3.06 -18.33
CA GLY A 41 -7.71 2.07 -19.03
C GLY A 41 -6.35 1.86 -18.35
N VAL A 42 -6.33 1.75 -17.03
CA VAL A 42 -5.08 1.58 -16.25
C VAL A 42 -4.49 0.20 -16.47
N ASN A 43 -3.20 0.17 -16.84
CA ASN A 43 -2.40 -1.03 -17.02
C ASN A 43 -1.09 -0.92 -16.27
N PHE A 44 -0.79 -1.85 -15.37
CA PHE A 44 0.52 -2.00 -14.74
C PHE A 44 0.67 -3.38 -14.08
N GLU A 45 1.91 -3.73 -13.75
CA GLU A 45 2.27 -4.96 -13.06
C GLU A 45 3.18 -4.68 -11.88
N VAL A 46 3.05 -5.50 -10.81
CA VAL A 46 3.91 -5.47 -9.62
C VAL A 46 4.32 -6.89 -9.27
N ASN A 47 5.58 -7.10 -8.92
CA ASN A 47 6.06 -8.39 -8.46
C ASN A 47 5.84 -8.58 -6.96
N LYS A 48 5.81 -9.82 -6.52
CA LYS A 48 5.66 -10.16 -5.10
C LYS A 48 6.85 -9.63 -4.28
N GLY A 49 6.54 -8.98 -3.16
CA GLY A 49 7.54 -8.43 -2.24
C GLY A 49 8.15 -7.11 -2.68
N GLU A 50 7.70 -6.50 -3.79
CA GLU A 50 8.12 -5.15 -4.17
C GLU A 50 7.51 -4.09 -3.23
N PHE A 51 8.30 -3.06 -2.94
CA PHE A 51 7.84 -1.81 -2.36
C PHE A 51 7.55 -0.83 -3.50
N VAL A 52 6.29 -0.55 -3.73
CA VAL A 52 5.81 0.24 -4.87
C VAL A 52 5.36 1.60 -4.40
N VAL A 53 5.73 2.65 -5.12
CA VAL A 53 5.21 4.00 -4.92
C VAL A 53 4.41 4.43 -6.14
N ILE A 54 3.15 4.78 -5.92
CA ILE A 54 2.28 5.37 -6.95
C ILE A 54 2.21 6.87 -6.68
N VAL A 55 2.73 7.66 -7.60
CA VAL A 55 2.79 9.11 -7.50
C VAL A 55 1.87 9.79 -8.51
N GLY A 56 1.42 11.00 -8.17
CA GLY A 56 0.61 11.83 -9.05
C GLY A 56 -0.01 13.00 -8.29
N ALA A 57 -0.49 14.00 -9.02
CA ALA A 57 -1.16 15.15 -8.45
C ALA A 57 -2.44 14.75 -7.68
N SER A 58 -2.98 15.67 -6.86
CA SER A 58 -4.31 15.48 -6.27
C SER A 58 -5.35 15.31 -7.38
N GLY A 59 -6.27 14.35 -7.21
CA GLY A 59 -7.26 14.00 -8.24
C GLY A 59 -6.74 13.12 -9.39
N ALA A 60 -5.48 12.68 -9.39
CA ALA A 60 -4.92 11.81 -10.44
C ALA A 60 -5.50 10.38 -10.48
N GLY A 61 -6.31 9.98 -9.49
CA GLY A 61 -6.90 8.64 -9.41
C GLY A 61 -6.18 7.68 -8.46
N LYS A 62 -5.16 8.13 -7.71
CA LYS A 62 -4.35 7.29 -6.81
C LYS A 62 -5.19 6.52 -5.77
N THR A 63 -6.02 7.22 -5.01
CA THR A 63 -6.91 6.61 -4.00
C THR A 63 -7.91 5.65 -4.64
N THR A 64 -8.38 5.95 -5.85
CA THR A 64 -9.24 5.02 -6.61
C THR A 64 -8.50 3.72 -6.91
N ILE A 65 -7.27 3.76 -7.43
CA ILE A 65 -6.44 2.57 -7.67
C ILE A 65 -6.24 1.77 -6.38
N LEU A 66 -5.91 2.46 -5.27
CA LEU A 66 -5.72 1.82 -3.97
C LEU A 66 -7.01 1.13 -3.49
N ASN A 67 -8.16 1.79 -3.62
CA ASN A 67 -9.46 1.24 -3.23
C ASN A 67 -9.88 0.05 -4.09
N LEU A 68 -9.63 0.10 -5.39
CA LEU A 68 -9.88 -1.01 -6.31
C LEU A 68 -9.01 -2.22 -5.94
N LEU A 69 -7.70 -1.99 -5.74
CA LEU A 69 -6.74 -3.03 -5.36
C LEU A 69 -7.05 -3.62 -3.99
N GLY A 70 -7.50 -2.81 -3.05
CA GLY A 70 -7.89 -3.24 -1.71
C GLY A 70 -9.30 -3.84 -1.61
N GLY A 71 -10.06 -3.88 -2.69
CA GLY A 71 -11.44 -4.38 -2.70
C GLY A 71 -12.41 -3.53 -1.86
N MET A 72 -12.10 -2.24 -1.69
CA MET A 72 -12.99 -1.24 -1.06
C MET A 72 -13.98 -0.67 -2.07
N ASP A 73 -13.64 -0.75 -3.36
CA ASP A 73 -14.50 -0.37 -4.49
C ASP A 73 -14.36 -1.42 -5.61
N SER A 74 -15.25 -1.37 -6.59
CA SER A 74 -15.29 -2.29 -7.73
C SER A 74 -14.98 -1.55 -9.04
N ALA A 75 -14.21 -2.17 -9.93
CA ALA A 75 -13.96 -1.63 -11.26
C ALA A 75 -15.26 -1.58 -12.08
N THR A 76 -15.38 -0.56 -12.94
CA THR A 76 -16.48 -0.48 -13.92
C THR A 76 -16.24 -1.47 -15.07
N SER A 77 -14.99 -1.63 -15.49
CA SER A 77 -14.54 -2.62 -16.46
C SER A 77 -13.07 -2.93 -16.32
N GLY A 78 -12.58 -3.93 -17.07
CA GLY A 78 -11.20 -4.41 -16.97
C GLY A 78 -11.04 -5.52 -15.94
N ALA A 79 -9.79 -5.90 -15.67
CA ALA A 79 -9.47 -6.98 -14.75
C ALA A 79 -8.34 -6.59 -13.79
N ILE A 80 -8.45 -7.03 -12.52
CA ILE A 80 -7.46 -6.80 -11.49
C ILE A 80 -7.06 -8.17 -10.92
N TYR A 81 -5.85 -8.59 -11.21
CA TYR A 81 -5.33 -9.86 -10.69
C TYR A 81 -4.43 -9.61 -9.49
N VAL A 82 -4.65 -10.39 -8.43
CA VAL A 82 -3.78 -10.48 -7.26
C VAL A 82 -3.48 -11.94 -6.99
N ASP A 83 -2.21 -12.31 -6.97
CA ASP A 83 -1.74 -13.70 -6.86
C ASP A 83 -2.42 -14.63 -7.90
N GLY A 84 -2.67 -14.08 -9.10
CA GLY A 84 -3.31 -14.76 -10.23
C GLY A 84 -4.82 -14.92 -10.15
N VAL A 85 -5.48 -14.34 -9.14
CA VAL A 85 -6.93 -14.37 -8.99
C VAL A 85 -7.51 -13.01 -9.40
N ASN A 86 -8.52 -13.00 -10.28
CA ASN A 86 -9.19 -11.76 -10.69
C ASN A 86 -10.17 -11.29 -9.60
N ILE A 87 -9.77 -10.31 -8.80
CA ILE A 87 -10.57 -9.74 -7.72
C ILE A 87 -11.69 -8.81 -8.21
N ALA A 88 -11.63 -8.33 -9.47
CA ALA A 88 -12.71 -7.52 -10.05
C ALA A 88 -14.04 -8.31 -10.17
N ASN A 89 -13.96 -9.64 -10.19
CA ASN A 89 -15.13 -10.53 -10.26
C ASN A 89 -15.64 -10.98 -8.88
N PHE A 90 -15.04 -10.50 -7.78
CA PHE A 90 -15.44 -10.91 -6.44
C PHE A 90 -16.77 -10.29 -6.04
N ASP A 91 -17.63 -11.10 -5.43
CA ASP A 91 -18.81 -10.62 -4.72
C ASP A 91 -18.43 -9.96 -3.37
N GLN A 92 -19.41 -9.38 -2.68
CA GLN A 92 -19.21 -8.68 -1.41
C GLN A 92 -18.65 -9.59 -0.31
N HIS A 93 -19.03 -10.86 -0.29
CA HIS A 93 -18.49 -11.83 0.69
C HIS A 93 -17.04 -12.16 0.40
N GLN A 94 -16.68 -12.38 -0.85
CA GLN A 94 -15.32 -12.63 -1.31
C GLN A 94 -14.42 -11.41 -1.06
N LEU A 95 -14.89 -10.18 -1.35
CA LEU A 95 -14.16 -8.94 -1.04
C LEU A 95 -13.95 -8.77 0.47
N THR A 96 -14.95 -9.10 1.29
CA THR A 96 -14.82 -9.04 2.75
C THR A 96 -13.77 -10.02 3.25
N LYS A 97 -13.74 -11.24 2.73
CA LYS A 97 -12.73 -12.24 3.04
C LYS A 97 -11.33 -11.79 2.58
N TYR A 98 -11.22 -11.25 1.37
CA TYR A 98 -9.97 -10.72 0.81
C TYR A 98 -9.40 -9.61 1.69
N ARG A 99 -10.21 -8.60 2.05
CA ARG A 99 -9.79 -7.52 2.96
C ARG A 99 -9.37 -8.03 4.33
N ARG A 100 -10.09 -9.05 4.86
CA ARG A 100 -9.78 -9.63 6.16
C ARG A 100 -8.47 -10.39 6.17
N ASP A 101 -8.26 -11.27 5.18
CA ASP A 101 -7.21 -12.27 5.22
C ASP A 101 -5.90 -11.80 4.51
N ASP A 102 -5.99 -10.99 3.45
CA ASP A 102 -4.86 -10.69 2.58
C ASP A 102 -4.41 -9.22 2.62
N ILE A 103 -5.27 -8.27 3.05
CA ILE A 103 -5.01 -6.84 2.93
C ILE A 103 -4.80 -6.17 4.28
N GLY A 104 -3.71 -5.39 4.42
CA GLY A 104 -3.53 -4.38 5.46
C GLY A 104 -3.74 -2.98 4.87
N PHE A 105 -4.44 -2.09 5.60
CA PHE A 105 -4.61 -0.70 5.21
C PHE A 105 -3.98 0.24 6.23
N VAL A 106 -3.23 1.23 5.72
CA VAL A 106 -2.70 2.38 6.46
C VAL A 106 -3.23 3.64 5.80
N PHE A 107 -3.97 4.45 6.54
CA PHE A 107 -4.59 5.68 6.05
C PHE A 107 -3.87 6.93 6.54
N GLN A 108 -4.05 8.04 5.84
CA GLN A 108 -3.50 9.34 6.20
C GLN A 108 -3.98 9.83 7.58
N PHE A 109 -5.24 9.60 7.92
CA PHE A 109 -5.87 9.99 9.19
C PHE A 109 -6.02 8.78 10.12
N TYR A 110 -5.01 8.06 10.37
CA TYR A 110 -4.82 6.92 11.30
C TYR A 110 -6.05 6.00 11.50
N ASN A 111 -7.26 6.53 11.55
CA ASN A 111 -8.54 5.82 11.75
C ASN A 111 -8.53 4.89 12.98
N LEU A 112 -7.95 5.37 14.09
CA LEU A 112 -7.95 4.66 15.36
C LEU A 112 -9.29 4.83 16.07
N ILE A 113 -9.71 3.77 16.76
CA ILE A 113 -10.89 3.78 17.61
C ILE A 113 -10.50 4.50 18.89
N GLN A 114 -11.12 5.67 19.15
CA GLN A 114 -10.70 6.59 20.19
C GLN A 114 -10.86 6.09 21.62
N ASN A 115 -11.83 5.19 21.86
CA ASN A 115 -12.12 4.58 23.16
C ASN A 115 -11.45 3.23 23.38
N LEU A 116 -10.52 2.84 22.51
CA LEU A 116 -9.64 1.70 22.68
C LEU A 116 -8.19 2.19 22.84
N THR A 117 -7.45 1.49 23.68
CA THR A 117 -6.00 1.69 23.83
C THR A 117 -5.24 1.36 22.53
N ALA A 118 -3.96 1.69 22.46
CA ALA A 118 -3.12 1.39 21.30
C ALA A 118 -3.07 -0.12 21.02
N ILE A 119 -2.87 -0.94 22.05
CA ILE A 119 -2.84 -2.40 21.88
C ILE A 119 -4.22 -2.95 21.48
N GLU A 120 -5.30 -2.49 22.07
CA GLU A 120 -6.66 -2.95 21.73
C GLU A 120 -7.04 -2.59 20.27
N ASN A 121 -6.59 -1.43 19.75
CA ASN A 121 -6.74 -1.09 18.34
C ASN A 121 -6.05 -2.10 17.41
N VAL A 122 -4.90 -2.65 17.82
CA VAL A 122 -4.16 -3.65 17.06
C VAL A 122 -4.82 -5.03 17.18
N GLU A 123 -5.18 -5.43 18.41
CA GLU A 123 -5.80 -6.73 18.72
C GLU A 123 -7.14 -6.91 18.01
N LEU A 124 -7.97 -5.86 17.97
CA LEU A 124 -9.27 -5.91 17.29
C LEU A 124 -9.14 -6.34 15.82
N ALA A 125 -8.08 -5.87 15.13
CA ALA A 125 -7.85 -6.23 13.74
C ALA A 125 -7.29 -7.65 13.59
N SER A 126 -6.48 -8.11 14.54
CA SER A 126 -5.87 -9.44 14.52
C SER A 126 -6.88 -10.54 14.87
N GLN A 127 -7.82 -10.29 15.78
CA GLN A 127 -8.82 -11.26 16.25
C GLN A 127 -9.68 -11.86 15.14
N ILE A 128 -9.92 -11.12 14.05
CA ILE A 128 -10.75 -11.59 12.92
C ILE A 128 -9.96 -12.38 11.88
N CYS A 129 -8.63 -12.44 12.00
CA CYS A 129 -7.74 -13.04 11.02
C CYS A 129 -7.39 -14.49 11.37
N LYS A 130 -7.05 -15.31 10.36
CA LYS A 130 -6.75 -16.73 10.57
C LYS A 130 -5.38 -16.99 11.20
N ASN A 131 -4.37 -16.22 10.78
CA ASN A 131 -2.97 -16.40 11.18
C ASN A 131 -2.35 -15.04 11.54
N PRO A 132 -2.88 -14.34 12.57
CA PRO A 132 -2.36 -13.03 12.95
C PRO A 132 -0.95 -13.17 13.55
N LEU A 133 -0.19 -12.08 13.49
CA LEU A 133 1.04 -11.91 14.27
C LEU A 133 0.65 -11.57 15.72
N ASP A 134 1.56 -11.83 16.65
CA ASP A 134 1.40 -11.40 18.04
C ASP A 134 1.36 -9.86 18.11
N SER A 135 0.27 -9.31 18.63
CA SER A 135 0.04 -7.87 18.68
C SER A 135 1.06 -7.16 19.59
N ASN A 136 1.51 -7.79 20.67
CA ASN A 136 2.52 -7.24 21.55
C ASN A 136 3.88 -7.17 20.87
N GLU A 137 4.27 -8.22 20.16
CA GLU A 137 5.51 -8.25 19.39
C GLU A 137 5.49 -7.19 18.28
N VAL A 138 4.38 -7.03 17.58
CA VAL A 138 4.25 -5.99 16.54
C VAL A 138 4.34 -4.60 17.14
N MET A 139 3.68 -4.33 18.29
CA MET A 139 3.77 -3.04 19.00
C MET A 139 5.20 -2.72 19.44
N ASP A 140 5.94 -3.71 19.93
CA ASP A 140 7.35 -3.54 20.31
C ASP A 140 8.21 -3.17 19.09
N ARG A 141 7.96 -3.81 17.94
CA ARG A 141 8.70 -3.56 16.69
C ARG A 141 8.45 -2.19 16.08
N VAL A 142 7.24 -1.64 16.24
CA VAL A 142 6.96 -0.27 15.80
C VAL A 142 7.42 0.78 16.82
N GLY A 143 8.13 0.35 17.88
CA GLY A 143 8.70 1.23 18.91
C GLY A 143 7.66 1.84 19.84
N LEU A 144 6.63 1.05 20.20
CA LEU A 144 5.53 1.48 21.07
C LEU A 144 5.35 0.58 22.30
N SER A 145 6.41 -0.10 22.77
CA SER A 145 6.37 -0.98 23.95
C SER A 145 5.76 -0.29 25.17
N GLU A 146 6.19 0.96 25.45
CA GLU A 146 5.75 1.76 26.60
C GLU A 146 4.42 2.53 26.36
N ARG A 147 3.82 2.39 25.19
CA ARG A 147 2.62 3.10 24.76
C ARG A 147 1.39 2.22 24.58
N LYS A 148 1.52 0.92 24.84
CA LYS A 148 0.46 -0.07 24.59
C LYS A 148 -0.87 0.27 25.29
N ALA A 149 -0.81 0.76 26.53
CA ALA A 149 -2.00 1.10 27.34
C ALA A 149 -2.52 2.54 27.10
N ASN A 150 -1.85 3.36 26.25
CA ASN A 150 -2.29 4.71 25.97
C ASN A 150 -3.47 4.72 24.99
N PHE A 151 -4.42 5.65 25.21
CA PHE A 151 -5.48 5.95 24.26
C PHE A 151 -4.96 6.85 23.12
N PRO A 152 -5.59 6.85 21.94
CA PRO A 152 -5.16 7.69 20.82
C PRO A 152 -4.96 9.16 21.16
N ALA A 153 -5.82 9.75 22.00
CA ALA A 153 -5.70 11.13 22.44
C ALA A 153 -4.43 11.43 23.28
N GLN A 154 -3.76 10.42 23.79
CA GLN A 154 -2.53 10.52 24.58
C GLN A 154 -1.27 10.29 23.73
N LEU A 155 -1.44 10.03 22.43
CA LEU A 155 -0.37 9.72 21.49
C LEU A 155 -0.14 10.89 20.52
N SER A 156 1.13 11.16 20.20
CA SER A 156 1.48 12.06 19.10
C SER A 156 1.00 11.52 17.76
N GLY A 157 0.90 12.36 16.73
CA GLY A 157 0.51 11.93 15.38
C GLY A 157 1.38 10.81 14.83
N GLY A 158 2.70 10.89 15.03
CA GLY A 158 3.61 9.82 14.64
C GLY A 158 3.43 8.51 15.42
N GLU A 159 3.08 8.58 16.71
CA GLU A 159 2.73 7.39 17.50
C GLU A 159 1.40 6.79 17.03
N GLN A 160 0.39 7.62 16.76
CA GLN A 160 -0.88 7.15 16.21
C GLN A 160 -0.69 6.48 14.85
N GLN A 161 0.17 7.02 13.98
CA GLN A 161 0.50 6.40 12.70
C GLN A 161 1.21 5.06 12.89
N ARG A 162 2.13 4.93 13.85
CA ARG A 162 2.74 3.65 14.18
C ARG A 162 1.74 2.62 14.72
N VAL A 163 0.74 3.04 15.51
CA VAL A 163 -0.37 2.15 15.93
C VAL A 163 -1.18 1.71 14.70
N ALA A 164 -1.50 2.61 13.77
CA ALA A 164 -2.22 2.26 12.54
C ALA A 164 -1.44 1.26 11.67
N ILE A 165 -0.12 1.43 11.57
CA ILE A 165 0.78 0.49 10.89
C ILE A 165 0.80 -0.86 11.62
N ALA A 166 0.96 -0.86 12.95
CA ALA A 166 0.93 -2.07 13.76
C ALA A 166 -0.39 -2.84 13.57
N ARG A 167 -1.53 -2.15 13.60
CA ARG A 167 -2.86 -2.70 13.35
C ARG A 167 -2.95 -3.37 11.97
N ALA A 168 -2.40 -2.74 10.94
CA ALA A 168 -2.42 -3.28 9.59
C ALA A 168 -1.53 -4.53 9.46
N ILE A 169 -0.33 -4.50 10.07
CA ILE A 169 0.67 -5.58 10.02
C ILE A 169 0.28 -6.77 10.89
N ALA A 170 -0.34 -6.55 12.07
CA ALA A 170 -0.76 -7.62 12.98
C ALA A 170 -1.73 -8.62 12.33
N LYS A 171 -2.44 -8.22 11.29
CA LYS A 171 -3.25 -9.12 10.45
C LYS A 171 -2.41 -10.13 9.67
N ASN A 172 -1.08 -9.95 9.58
CA ASN A 172 -0.17 -10.72 8.74
C ASN A 172 -0.57 -10.69 7.24
N PRO A 173 -0.79 -9.51 6.65
CA PRO A 173 -1.31 -9.38 5.30
C PRO A 173 -0.24 -9.74 4.26
N LYS A 174 -0.67 -10.19 3.08
CA LYS A 174 0.21 -10.37 1.93
C LYS A 174 0.51 -9.06 1.20
N LEU A 175 -0.44 -8.11 1.29
CA LEU A 175 -0.40 -6.82 0.62
C LEU A 175 -0.75 -5.71 1.61
N LEU A 176 0.16 -4.75 1.78
CA LEU A 176 -0.02 -3.56 2.59
C LEU A 176 -0.26 -2.35 1.69
N LEU A 177 -1.40 -1.71 1.86
CA LEU A 177 -1.83 -0.54 1.10
C LEU A 177 -1.78 0.71 1.97
N CYS A 178 -1.01 1.72 1.56
CA CYS A 178 -0.79 2.94 2.33
C CYS A 178 -1.25 4.16 1.52
N ASP A 179 -2.24 4.87 2.05
CA ASP A 179 -2.75 6.12 1.49
C ASP A 179 -2.10 7.28 2.23
N GLU A 180 -1.19 8.01 1.57
CA GLU A 180 -0.46 9.17 2.09
C GLU A 180 0.07 8.96 3.54
N PRO A 181 0.85 7.90 3.82
CA PRO A 181 1.17 7.49 5.19
C PRO A 181 1.99 8.52 5.99
N THR A 182 2.51 9.54 5.32
CA THR A 182 3.30 10.64 5.92
C THR A 182 2.65 12.00 5.76
N GLY A 183 1.49 12.11 5.10
CA GLY A 183 0.89 13.37 4.71
C GLY A 183 0.43 14.28 5.86
N ALA A 184 0.23 13.73 7.07
CA ALA A 184 -0.14 14.47 8.27
C ALA A 184 1.02 14.65 9.27
N LEU A 185 2.27 14.32 8.86
CA LEU A 185 3.44 14.27 9.74
C LEU A 185 4.50 15.28 9.32
N ASP A 186 5.30 15.73 10.30
CA ASP A 186 6.52 16.49 10.01
C ASP A 186 7.56 15.62 9.29
N TYR A 187 8.53 16.25 8.63
CA TYR A 187 9.58 15.61 7.86
C TYR A 187 10.29 14.46 8.60
N LYS A 188 10.77 14.72 9.83
CA LYS A 188 11.55 13.76 10.60
C LYS A 188 10.71 12.53 10.97
N THR A 189 9.49 12.76 11.41
CA THR A 189 8.53 11.71 11.73
C THR A 189 8.14 10.93 10.48
N GLY A 190 7.86 11.61 9.37
CA GLY A 190 7.54 10.99 8.08
C GLY A 190 8.64 10.05 7.60
N LYS A 191 9.91 10.49 7.70
CA LYS A 191 11.09 9.67 7.36
C LYS A 191 11.16 8.40 8.21
N THR A 192 10.90 8.51 9.52
CA THR A 192 10.84 7.36 10.44
C THR A 192 9.74 6.37 10.04
N ILE A 193 8.57 6.87 9.65
CA ILE A 193 7.44 6.03 9.20
C ILE A 193 7.78 5.28 7.92
N LEU A 194 8.38 5.93 6.92
CA LEU A 194 8.78 5.26 5.66
C LEU A 194 9.84 4.19 5.90
N LYS A 195 10.81 4.46 6.77
CA LYS A 195 11.82 3.49 7.18
C LYS A 195 11.17 2.27 7.83
N LEU A 196 10.25 2.50 8.76
CA LEU A 196 9.48 1.43 9.41
C LEU A 196 8.69 0.59 8.40
N LEU A 197 7.99 1.22 7.46
CA LEU A 197 7.23 0.51 6.43
C LEU A 197 8.15 -0.38 5.57
N ARG A 198 9.32 0.13 5.17
CA ARG A 198 10.31 -0.65 4.39
C ARG A 198 10.84 -1.82 5.20
N GLU A 199 11.25 -1.60 6.45
CA GLU A 199 11.75 -2.66 7.34
C GLU A 199 10.70 -3.75 7.57
N MET A 200 9.43 -3.38 7.76
CA MET A 200 8.35 -4.34 7.94
C MET A 200 8.06 -5.12 6.64
N ALA A 201 8.07 -4.45 5.49
CA ALA A 201 7.94 -5.09 4.18
C ALA A 201 8.99 -6.17 3.98
N ASP A 202 10.26 -5.83 4.19
CA ASP A 202 11.39 -6.74 4.02
C ASP A 202 11.33 -7.92 5.00
N ARG A 203 10.95 -7.66 6.26
CA ARG A 203 10.87 -8.65 7.32
C ARG A 203 9.78 -9.69 7.11
N TYR A 204 8.57 -9.21 6.80
CA TYR A 204 7.39 -10.08 6.66
C TYR A 204 7.15 -10.51 5.20
N LYS A 205 8.05 -10.13 4.29
CA LYS A 205 7.95 -10.45 2.85
C LYS A 205 6.63 -10.01 2.23
N MET A 206 6.10 -8.88 2.70
CA MET A 206 4.88 -8.28 2.17
C MET A 206 5.17 -7.48 0.90
N THR A 207 4.19 -7.45 -0.01
CA THR A 207 4.16 -6.42 -1.06
C THR A 207 3.56 -5.15 -0.46
N VAL A 208 4.19 -4.01 -0.69
CA VAL A 208 3.73 -2.72 -0.17
C VAL A 208 3.43 -1.79 -1.33
N VAL A 209 2.26 -1.16 -1.30
CA VAL A 209 1.88 -0.11 -2.25
C VAL A 209 1.59 1.17 -1.47
N VAL A 210 2.40 2.19 -1.68
CA VAL A 210 2.24 3.53 -1.11
C VAL A 210 1.73 4.45 -2.20
N ILE A 211 0.61 5.13 -1.98
CA ILE A 211 0.20 6.24 -2.83
C ILE A 211 0.55 7.56 -2.16
N THR A 212 1.07 8.51 -2.93
CA THR A 212 1.46 9.83 -2.42
C THR A 212 1.53 10.88 -3.54
N HIS A 213 1.46 12.15 -3.15
CA HIS A 213 1.81 13.27 -4.03
C HIS A 213 3.27 13.72 -3.85
N ASN A 214 4.00 13.16 -2.88
CA ASN A 214 5.40 13.48 -2.61
C ASN A 214 6.33 12.65 -3.51
N LEU A 215 6.82 13.25 -4.59
CA LEU A 215 7.75 12.61 -5.53
C LEU A 215 9.12 12.30 -4.92
N ALA A 216 9.52 13.01 -3.86
CA ALA A 216 10.84 12.84 -3.27
C ALA A 216 11.06 11.43 -2.68
N ILE A 217 9.99 10.71 -2.32
CA ILE A 217 10.10 9.34 -1.81
C ILE A 217 10.22 8.26 -2.90
N ALA A 218 9.97 8.62 -4.17
CA ALA A 218 10.04 7.67 -5.29
C ALA A 218 11.37 6.88 -5.36
N PRO A 219 12.56 7.48 -5.12
CA PRO A 219 13.83 6.75 -5.21
C PRO A 219 13.98 5.57 -4.23
N MET A 220 13.20 5.51 -3.12
CA MET A 220 13.25 4.37 -2.18
C MET A 220 12.47 3.14 -2.65
N ALA A 221 11.62 3.30 -3.66
CA ALA A 221 10.76 2.23 -4.15
C ALA A 221 11.52 1.29 -5.10
N ASP A 222 11.12 0.02 -5.11
CA ASP A 222 11.56 -0.95 -6.12
C ASP A 222 10.90 -0.65 -7.47
N ARG A 223 9.68 -0.07 -7.44
CA ARG A 223 8.90 0.34 -8.61
C ARG A 223 8.17 1.65 -8.33
N VAL A 224 8.18 2.55 -9.31
CA VAL A 224 7.43 3.82 -9.27
C VAL A 224 6.42 3.81 -10.41
N ILE A 225 5.18 4.17 -10.12
CA ILE A 225 4.10 4.30 -11.10
C ILE A 225 3.63 5.75 -11.09
N HIS A 226 3.74 6.42 -12.22
CA HIS A 226 3.29 7.81 -12.38
C HIS A 226 1.86 7.83 -12.90
N LEU A 227 0.94 8.37 -12.09
CA LEU A 227 -0.47 8.55 -12.46
C LEU A 227 -0.79 9.99 -12.81
N LYS A 228 -1.51 10.17 -13.92
CA LYS A 228 -2.03 11.45 -14.36
C LYS A 228 -3.40 11.29 -15.00
N SER A 229 -4.38 12.04 -14.50
CA SER A 229 -5.76 12.04 -15.04
C SER A 229 -6.35 10.63 -15.23
N GLY A 230 -6.19 9.76 -14.24
CA GLY A 230 -6.71 8.39 -14.25
C GLY A 230 -5.94 7.39 -15.12
N ARG A 231 -4.78 7.75 -15.67
CA ARG A 231 -3.96 6.87 -16.52
C ARG A 231 -2.54 6.73 -15.97
N VAL A 232 -1.89 5.61 -16.29
CA VAL A 232 -0.45 5.45 -16.08
C VAL A 232 0.29 6.21 -17.19
N GLU A 233 1.04 7.24 -16.79
CA GLU A 233 1.86 8.05 -17.70
C GLU A 233 3.22 7.40 -17.92
N ASP A 234 3.82 6.86 -16.85
CA ASP A 234 5.12 6.20 -16.87
C ASP A 234 5.26 5.20 -15.73
N MET A 235 6.21 4.26 -15.88
CA MET A 235 6.53 3.26 -14.87
C MET A 235 8.03 2.98 -14.86
N GLU A 236 8.66 3.21 -13.71
CA GLU A 236 10.09 3.01 -13.48
C GLU A 236 10.36 1.81 -12.58
N ILE A 237 11.46 1.11 -12.82
CA ILE A 237 11.94 0.01 -11.99
C ILE A 237 13.32 0.39 -11.46
N ASN A 238 13.45 0.50 -10.15
CA ASN A 238 14.72 0.78 -9.50
C ASN A 238 15.44 -0.54 -9.19
N ALA A 239 16.54 -0.78 -9.85
CA ALA A 239 17.38 -1.95 -9.56
C ALA A 239 18.11 -1.83 -8.20
N ASN A 240 18.36 -0.60 -7.76
CA ASN A 240 19.03 -0.28 -6.50
C ASN A 240 18.28 0.87 -5.80
N PRO A 241 17.22 0.59 -5.04
CA PRO A 241 16.48 1.61 -4.32
C PRO A 241 17.38 2.39 -3.36
N THR A 242 17.20 3.70 -3.32
CA THR A 242 17.95 4.60 -2.45
C THR A 242 17.53 4.41 -1.00
N SER A 243 18.50 4.36 -0.08
CA SER A 243 18.20 4.35 1.35
C SER A 243 17.36 5.57 1.73
N ILE A 244 16.33 5.38 2.53
CA ILE A 244 15.49 6.48 3.03
C ILE A 244 16.29 7.53 3.79
N ASP A 245 17.42 7.15 4.40
CA ASP A 245 18.29 8.07 5.12
C ASP A 245 18.95 9.12 4.22
N LEU A 246 19.05 8.85 2.91
CA LEU A 246 19.63 9.74 1.88
C LEU A 246 18.56 10.57 1.14
N ILE A 247 17.28 10.37 1.42
CA ILE A 247 16.18 11.08 0.77
C ILE A 247 15.85 12.35 1.54
N GLU A 248 15.70 13.46 0.84
CA GLU A 248 15.27 14.76 1.36
C GLU A 248 14.01 15.22 0.61
N TRP A 249 13.01 15.82 1.34
CA TRP A 249 11.80 16.41 0.77
C TRP A 249 11.30 17.60 1.58
#